data_18ac8e5b9c014d803b96e51d14d49b27
#
_entry.id   18ac8e5b9c014d803b96e51d14d49b27
#
_cell.length_a   1.000
_cell.length_b   1.000
_cell.length_c   1.000
_cell.angle_alpha   90.00
_cell.angle_beta   90.00
_cell.angle_gamma   90.00
#
_symmetry.space_group_name_H-M   'P 1'
#
loop_
_entity.id
_entity.type
_entity.pdbx_description
1 polymer ?
#
loop_
_entity_poly.entity_id
_entity_poly.type
_entity_poly.pdbx_seq_one_letter_code
_entity_poly.pdbx_strand_id
1 'polypeptide(L)'
;RAQNKQLEKELKKEYKTKLKEYKKDGWKLDATSRSFEVILLQHYDKLQNGNYTQLVGTSSGCMRTNVCRQAAYNNAIVTYANLASSYIKGRTTSDVATADSETGELDRFYGAYERALGTLINKGTLTESYSVYKDMNGAKEYQIIFLVNEDKALDARKKALNAALEESKLRQEYATQISDFINDKITQITE
;
A
#
# COMPACT_ATOMS: atom_id res chain seq x y z
N ARG A 1 -11.35 -17.89 21.80
CA ARG A 1 -10.08 -18.68 21.92
C ARG A 1 -9.83 -19.59 20.70
N ALA A 2 -10.82 -20.22 20.09
CA ALA A 2 -10.65 -21.09 18.91
C ALA A 2 -10.28 -20.31 17.64
N GLN A 3 -10.90 -19.15 17.39
CA GLN A 3 -10.60 -18.27 16.25
C GLN A 3 -9.17 -17.72 16.29
N ASN A 4 -8.63 -17.39 17.47
CA ASN A 4 -7.24 -16.94 17.62
C ASN A 4 -6.23 -18.05 17.25
N LYS A 5 -6.49 -19.29 17.64
CA LYS A 5 -5.61 -20.42 17.31
C LYS A 5 -5.58 -20.72 15.80
N GLN A 6 -6.73 -20.58 15.13
CA GLN A 6 -6.79 -20.78 13.69
C GLN A 6 -6.00 -19.68 12.95
N LEU A 7 -6.19 -18.42 13.36
CA LEU A 7 -5.46 -17.29 12.78
C LEU A 7 -3.94 -17.42 12.98
N GLU A 8 -3.50 -17.78 14.19
CA GLU A 8 -2.09 -18.05 14.48
C GLU A 8 -1.51 -19.16 13.59
N LYS A 9 -2.30 -20.21 13.33
CA LYS A 9 -1.89 -21.31 12.47
C LYS A 9 -1.75 -20.88 11.01
N GLU A 10 -2.68 -20.06 10.50
CA GLU A 10 -2.61 -19.54 9.14
C GLU A 10 -1.42 -18.57 8.97
N LEU A 11 -1.19 -17.67 9.92
CA LEU A 11 -0.04 -16.77 9.90
C LEU A 11 1.30 -17.51 9.95
N LYS A 12 1.38 -18.61 10.71
CA LYS A 12 2.56 -19.47 10.68
C LYS A 12 2.79 -20.13 9.34
N LYS A 13 1.73 -20.45 8.61
CA LYS A 13 1.86 -20.97 7.24
C LYS A 13 2.35 -19.88 6.28
N GLU A 14 1.74 -18.71 6.32
CA GLU A 14 2.16 -17.55 5.49
C GLU A 14 3.63 -17.20 5.71
N TYR A 15 4.04 -17.07 6.96
CA TYR A 15 5.42 -16.81 7.31
C TYR A 15 6.39 -17.85 6.73
N LYS A 16 6.09 -19.14 6.90
CA LYS A 16 6.93 -20.23 6.37
C LYS A 16 6.97 -20.25 4.86
N THR A 17 5.85 -20.00 4.23
CA THR A 17 5.74 -19.94 2.76
C THR A 17 6.59 -18.79 2.23
N LYS A 18 6.45 -17.59 2.80
CA LYS A 18 7.21 -16.41 2.41
C LYS A 18 8.71 -16.58 2.60
N LEU A 19 9.11 -17.19 3.71
CA LEU A 19 10.52 -17.50 3.98
C LEU A 19 11.11 -18.45 2.93
N LYS A 20 10.36 -19.48 2.54
CA LYS A 20 10.78 -20.42 1.50
C LYS A 20 10.89 -19.74 0.13
N GLU A 21 9.95 -18.88 -0.21
CA GLU A 21 9.96 -18.10 -1.45
C GLU A 21 11.20 -17.21 -1.53
N TYR A 22 11.49 -16.44 -0.49
CA TYR A 22 12.69 -15.61 -0.46
C TYR A 22 13.98 -16.40 -0.62
N LYS A 23 14.09 -17.52 0.09
CA LYS A 23 15.28 -18.39 -0.01
C LYS A 23 15.42 -19.04 -1.39
N LYS A 24 14.32 -19.51 -1.95
CA LYS A 24 14.30 -20.13 -3.28
C LYS A 24 14.69 -19.15 -4.39
N ASP A 25 14.18 -17.93 -4.30
CA ASP A 25 14.37 -16.90 -5.32
C ASP A 25 15.65 -16.09 -5.15
N GLY A 26 16.45 -16.40 -4.14
CA GLY A 26 17.76 -15.78 -3.92
C GLY A 26 17.73 -14.38 -3.32
N TRP A 27 16.63 -13.98 -2.69
CA TRP A 27 16.52 -12.72 -1.99
C TRP A 27 17.36 -12.69 -0.73
N LYS A 28 17.99 -11.55 -0.46
CA LYS A 28 18.78 -11.27 0.74
C LYS A 28 18.18 -10.11 1.52
N LEU A 29 18.29 -10.17 2.85
CA LEU A 29 17.93 -9.03 3.69
C LEU A 29 18.93 -7.90 3.55
N ASP A 30 18.45 -6.66 3.54
CA ASP A 30 19.25 -5.46 3.56
C ASP A 30 19.21 -4.78 4.93
N ALA A 31 20.34 -4.13 5.30
CA ALA A 31 20.48 -3.23 6.44
C ALA A 31 20.03 -3.80 7.80
N THR A 32 20.20 -5.11 8.04
CA THR A 32 19.89 -5.73 9.34
C THR A 32 20.88 -6.84 9.69
N SER A 33 21.15 -7.00 10.99
CA SER A 33 21.87 -8.13 11.56
C SER A 33 20.95 -9.28 12.00
N ARG A 34 19.63 -9.11 11.88
CA ARG A 34 18.64 -10.12 12.27
C ARG A 34 18.43 -11.14 11.17
N SER A 35 18.03 -12.37 11.54
CA SER A 35 17.69 -13.40 10.57
C SER A 35 16.36 -13.12 9.86
N PHE A 36 16.17 -13.70 8.69
CA PHE A 36 14.89 -13.65 7.98
C PHE A 36 13.72 -14.14 8.84
N GLU A 37 13.93 -15.21 9.60
CA GLU A 37 12.92 -15.79 10.47
C GLU A 37 12.41 -14.78 11.49
N VAL A 38 13.32 -14.10 12.18
CA VAL A 38 12.98 -13.11 13.20
C VAL A 38 12.29 -11.90 12.59
N ILE A 39 12.80 -11.40 11.47
CA ILE A 39 12.24 -10.25 10.77
C ILE A 39 10.81 -10.52 10.30
N LEU A 40 10.58 -11.67 9.67
CA LEU A 40 9.25 -12.05 9.20
C LEU A 40 8.26 -12.29 10.34
N LEU A 41 8.70 -12.92 11.44
CA LEU A 41 7.85 -13.10 12.63
C LEU A 41 7.43 -11.74 13.21
N GLN A 42 8.35 -10.80 13.33
CA GLN A 42 8.03 -9.46 13.82
C GLN A 42 7.09 -8.70 12.89
N HIS A 43 7.28 -8.85 11.59
CA HIS A 43 6.41 -8.23 10.57
C HIS A 43 4.97 -8.75 10.67
N TYR A 44 4.80 -10.05 10.66
CA TYR A 44 3.47 -10.68 10.74
C TYR A 44 2.79 -10.45 12.09
N ASP A 45 3.55 -10.39 13.18
CA ASP A 45 3.02 -10.02 14.49
C ASP A 45 2.41 -8.61 14.48
N LYS A 46 3.09 -7.64 13.90
CA LYS A 46 2.59 -6.27 13.75
C LYS A 46 1.35 -6.18 12.86
N LEU A 47 1.32 -6.95 11.77
CA LEU A 47 0.13 -7.02 10.90
C LEU A 47 -1.08 -7.61 11.63
N GLN A 48 -0.85 -8.60 12.49
CA GLN A 48 -1.92 -9.27 13.23
C GLN A 48 -2.43 -8.44 14.42
N ASN A 49 -1.51 -7.88 15.20
CA ASN A 49 -1.80 -7.26 16.49
C ASN A 49 -1.87 -5.73 16.46
N GLY A 50 -1.47 -5.12 15.34
CA GLY A 50 -1.52 -3.68 15.12
C GLY A 50 -2.56 -3.26 14.09
N ASN A 51 -2.83 -1.97 14.03
CA ASN A 51 -3.69 -1.40 12.99
C ASN A 51 -2.86 -1.00 11.75
N TYR A 52 -2.31 -2.02 11.11
CA TYR A 52 -1.44 -1.89 9.94
C TYR A 52 -1.93 -2.72 8.77
N THR A 53 -1.66 -2.24 7.56
CA THR A 53 -1.71 -3.01 6.32
C THR A 53 -0.33 -3.07 5.69
N GLN A 54 -0.10 -4.01 4.79
CA GLN A 54 1.18 -4.16 4.10
C GLN A 54 1.16 -3.44 2.76
N LEU A 55 2.28 -2.82 2.43
CA LEU A 55 2.55 -2.24 1.12
C LEU A 55 3.98 -2.56 0.71
N VAL A 56 4.17 -2.96 -0.53
CA VAL A 56 5.50 -3.25 -1.09
C VAL A 56 5.87 -2.17 -2.10
N GLY A 57 7.01 -1.53 -1.87
CA GLY A 57 7.65 -0.65 -2.83
C GLY A 57 8.80 -1.38 -3.54
N THR A 58 8.88 -1.25 -4.84
CA THR A 58 9.87 -1.96 -5.67
C THR A 58 10.75 -1.00 -6.46
N SER A 59 11.98 -1.43 -6.72
CA SER A 59 12.89 -0.78 -7.66
C SER A 59 13.66 -1.85 -8.43
N SER A 60 13.69 -1.77 -9.74
CA SER A 60 14.39 -2.71 -10.61
C SER A 60 15.51 -2.01 -11.36
N GLY A 61 16.66 -2.70 -11.53
CA GLY A 61 17.77 -2.20 -12.33
C GLY A 61 18.58 -1.09 -11.64
N CYS A 62 18.44 -0.88 -10.35
CA CYS A 62 19.22 0.10 -9.60
C CYS A 62 20.60 -0.44 -9.22
N MET A 63 21.61 0.43 -9.19
CA MET A 63 22.99 0.03 -8.93
C MET A 63 23.47 0.37 -7.51
N ARG A 64 22.97 1.46 -6.95
CA ARG A 64 23.36 1.93 -5.60
C ARG A 64 22.22 1.74 -4.64
N THR A 65 22.48 1.20 -3.46
CA THR A 65 21.47 0.88 -2.44
C THR A 65 20.63 2.10 -2.06
N ASN A 66 21.23 3.27 -1.86
CA ASN A 66 20.47 4.48 -1.53
C ASN A 66 19.51 4.92 -2.65
N VAL A 67 19.92 4.77 -3.91
CA VAL A 67 19.05 5.05 -5.07
C VAL A 67 17.92 4.03 -5.15
N CYS A 68 18.23 2.75 -4.94
CA CYS A 68 17.23 1.67 -4.88
C CYS A 68 16.19 1.94 -3.81
N ARG A 69 16.60 2.32 -2.62
CA ARG A 69 15.72 2.62 -1.49
C ARG A 69 14.83 3.80 -1.77
N GLN A 70 15.38 4.89 -2.32
CA GLN A 70 14.59 6.08 -2.64
C GLN A 70 13.55 5.79 -3.73
N ALA A 71 13.93 5.06 -4.76
CA ALA A 71 13.01 4.66 -5.83
C ALA A 71 11.91 3.73 -5.31
N ALA A 72 12.24 2.75 -4.49
CA ALA A 72 11.26 1.85 -3.88
C ALA A 72 10.28 2.60 -2.97
N TYR A 73 10.75 3.55 -2.18
CA TYR A 73 9.89 4.40 -1.35
C TYR A 73 8.93 5.25 -2.19
N ASN A 74 9.44 5.92 -3.21
CA ASN A 74 8.62 6.72 -4.12
C ASN A 74 7.58 5.87 -4.84
N ASN A 75 7.96 4.69 -5.30
CA ASN A 75 7.04 3.76 -5.95
C ASN A 75 5.96 3.25 -5.00
N ALA A 76 6.27 3.06 -3.71
CA ALA A 76 5.28 2.69 -2.70
C ALA A 76 4.20 3.78 -2.54
N ILE A 77 4.60 5.05 -2.50
CA ILE A 77 3.67 6.18 -2.41
C ILE A 77 2.74 6.21 -3.63
N VAL A 78 3.30 6.11 -4.83
CA VAL A 78 2.54 6.08 -6.08
C VAL A 78 1.59 4.89 -6.11
N THR A 79 2.06 3.73 -5.71
CA THR A 79 1.25 2.50 -5.65
C THR A 79 0.07 2.66 -4.69
N TYR A 80 0.31 3.20 -3.50
CA TYR A 80 -0.77 3.41 -2.52
C TYR A 80 -1.83 4.39 -3.04
N ALA A 81 -1.41 5.54 -3.58
CA ALA A 81 -2.32 6.54 -4.12
C ALA A 81 -3.16 5.98 -5.28
N ASN A 82 -2.53 5.19 -6.15
CA ASN A 82 -3.22 4.52 -7.25
C ASN A 82 -4.22 3.47 -6.77
N LEU A 83 -3.84 2.63 -5.81
CA LEU A 83 -4.74 1.62 -5.21
C LEU A 83 -5.96 2.27 -4.57
N ALA A 84 -5.76 3.33 -3.79
CA ALA A 84 -6.85 4.04 -3.14
C ALA A 84 -7.80 4.70 -4.13
N SER A 85 -7.26 5.34 -5.18
CA SER A 85 -8.05 5.93 -6.25
C SER A 85 -8.81 4.88 -7.06
N SER A 86 -8.17 3.78 -7.40
CA SER A 86 -8.79 2.66 -8.13
C SER A 86 -9.89 1.99 -7.31
N TYR A 87 -9.71 1.88 -6.00
CA TYR A 87 -10.73 1.35 -5.09
C TYR A 87 -11.99 2.22 -5.11
N ILE A 88 -11.85 3.53 -4.96
CA ILE A 88 -12.98 4.47 -5.02
C ILE A 88 -13.66 4.40 -6.39
N LYS A 89 -12.88 4.38 -7.46
CA LYS A 89 -13.40 4.27 -8.82
C LYS A 89 -14.21 2.98 -9.02
N GLY A 90 -13.70 1.84 -8.56
CA GLY A 90 -14.38 0.55 -8.62
C GLY A 90 -15.70 0.54 -7.86
N ARG A 91 -15.73 1.09 -6.64
CA ARG A 91 -16.93 1.21 -5.82
C ARG A 91 -17.95 2.14 -6.45
N THR A 92 -17.51 3.29 -6.98
CA THR A 92 -18.39 4.26 -7.64
C THR A 92 -19.02 3.66 -8.89
N THR A 93 -18.26 2.94 -9.70
CA THR A 93 -18.76 2.28 -10.91
C THR A 93 -19.79 1.19 -10.61
N SER A 94 -19.63 0.47 -9.50
CA SER A 94 -20.54 -0.61 -9.09
C SER A 94 -21.83 -0.10 -8.45
N ASP A 95 -21.72 0.94 -7.62
CA ASP A 95 -22.79 1.37 -6.72
C ASP A 95 -23.51 2.64 -7.21
N VAL A 96 -22.92 3.36 -8.17
CA VAL A 96 -23.47 4.62 -8.75
C VAL A 96 -23.64 4.46 -10.26
N ALA A 97 -24.86 4.47 -10.73
CA ALA A 97 -25.14 4.50 -12.18
C ALA A 97 -24.69 5.86 -12.74
N THR A 98 -23.73 5.85 -13.67
CA THR A 98 -23.21 7.06 -14.30
C THR A 98 -23.68 7.19 -15.74
N ALA A 99 -24.20 8.36 -16.10
CA ALA A 99 -24.39 8.76 -17.48
C ALA A 99 -23.06 9.19 -18.13
N ASP A 100 -22.94 9.08 -19.44
CA ASP A 100 -21.71 9.39 -20.18
C ASP A 100 -21.15 10.81 -19.92
N SER A 101 -22.02 11.80 -19.70
CA SER A 101 -21.65 13.18 -19.40
C SER A 101 -21.00 13.35 -18.01
N GLU A 102 -21.19 12.39 -17.11
CA GLU A 102 -20.73 12.45 -15.73
C GLU A 102 -19.36 11.80 -15.55
N THR A 103 -18.94 10.97 -16.52
CA THR A 103 -17.66 10.27 -16.50
C THR A 103 -16.46 11.23 -16.45
N GLY A 104 -16.49 12.33 -17.22
CA GLY A 104 -15.42 13.33 -17.24
C GLY A 104 -15.28 14.08 -15.91
N GLU A 105 -16.37 14.34 -15.21
CA GLU A 105 -16.39 14.97 -13.88
C GLU A 105 -15.80 14.04 -12.82
N LEU A 106 -16.18 12.77 -12.84
CA LEU A 106 -15.64 11.75 -11.95
C LEU A 106 -14.16 11.48 -12.23
N ASP A 107 -13.73 11.43 -13.49
CA ASP A 107 -12.33 11.24 -13.85
C ASP A 107 -11.44 12.38 -13.33
N ARG A 108 -11.91 13.63 -13.39
CA ARG A 108 -11.21 14.76 -12.79
C ARG A 108 -11.07 14.62 -11.27
N PHE A 109 -12.12 14.15 -10.62
CA PHE A 109 -12.10 13.89 -9.19
C PHE A 109 -11.07 12.79 -8.84
N TYR A 110 -11.08 11.65 -9.52
CA TYR A 110 -10.14 10.56 -9.26
C TYR A 110 -8.69 11.01 -9.45
N GLY A 111 -8.39 11.76 -10.50
CA GLY A 111 -7.07 12.32 -10.73
C GLY A 111 -6.63 13.29 -9.65
N ALA A 112 -7.52 14.17 -9.22
CA ALA A 112 -7.25 15.12 -8.12
C ALA A 112 -7.03 14.41 -6.79
N TYR A 113 -7.84 13.39 -6.49
CA TYR A 113 -7.71 12.57 -5.28
C TYR A 113 -6.36 11.83 -5.24
N GLU A 114 -5.99 11.18 -6.33
CA GLU A 114 -4.71 10.45 -6.45
C GLU A 114 -3.50 11.38 -6.25
N ARG A 115 -3.51 12.55 -6.91
CA ARG A 115 -2.44 13.55 -6.73
C ARG A 115 -2.35 14.08 -5.31
N ALA A 116 -3.48 14.43 -4.71
CA ALA A 116 -3.53 14.92 -3.34
C ALA A 116 -3.04 13.85 -2.34
N LEU A 117 -3.48 12.62 -2.50
CA LEU A 117 -3.07 11.52 -1.64
C LEU A 117 -1.57 11.23 -1.79
N GLY A 118 -1.03 11.26 -2.99
CA GLY A 118 0.40 11.10 -3.26
C GLY A 118 1.29 12.10 -2.55
N THR A 119 0.79 13.32 -2.30
CA THR A 119 1.52 14.35 -1.53
C THR A 119 1.34 14.22 -0.02
N LEU A 120 0.25 13.62 0.44
CA LEU A 120 -0.08 13.48 1.86
C LEU A 120 0.52 12.23 2.52
N ILE A 121 0.79 11.19 1.74
CA ILE A 121 1.47 9.99 2.23
C ILE A 121 2.94 10.30 2.49
N ASN A 122 3.40 10.02 3.68
CA ASN A 122 4.75 10.34 4.14
C ASN A 122 5.34 9.24 5.04
N LYS A 123 6.54 9.47 5.55
CA LYS A 123 7.24 8.55 6.46
C LYS A 123 6.48 8.22 7.76
N GLY A 124 5.56 9.05 8.18
CA GLY A 124 4.70 8.78 9.32
C GLY A 124 3.59 7.78 9.00
N THR A 125 3.14 7.74 7.74
CA THR A 125 2.13 6.80 7.25
C THR A 125 2.75 5.46 6.86
N LEU A 126 3.90 5.50 6.18
CA LEU A 126 4.64 4.32 5.75
C LEU A 126 5.84 4.10 6.66
N THR A 127 5.84 3.00 7.39
CA THR A 127 6.98 2.57 8.21
C THR A 127 7.64 1.37 7.56
N GLU A 128 8.94 1.45 7.30
CA GLU A 128 9.70 0.31 6.78
C GLU A 128 9.72 -0.81 7.82
N SER A 129 9.26 -1.99 7.41
CA SER A 129 9.34 -3.20 8.23
C SER A 129 10.63 -3.95 7.96
N TYR A 130 10.90 -4.22 6.70
CA TYR A 130 12.16 -4.80 6.24
C TYR A 130 12.36 -4.53 4.74
N SER A 131 13.59 -4.75 4.28
CA SER A 131 13.91 -4.64 2.86
C SER A 131 14.71 -5.84 2.39
N VAL A 132 14.51 -6.21 1.14
CA VAL A 132 15.19 -7.33 0.48
C VAL A 132 15.72 -6.91 -0.87
N TYR A 133 16.78 -7.55 -1.31
CA TYR A 133 17.36 -7.34 -2.63
C TYR A 133 17.89 -8.64 -3.22
N LYS A 134 18.02 -8.65 -4.53
CA LYS A 134 18.81 -9.66 -5.23
C LYS A 134 19.65 -9.02 -6.34
N ASP A 135 20.85 -9.55 -6.52
CA ASP A 135 21.76 -9.11 -7.57
C ASP A 135 21.41 -9.77 -8.90
N MET A 136 21.28 -8.97 -9.96
CA MET A 136 21.00 -9.42 -11.31
C MET A 136 21.93 -8.73 -12.30
N ASN A 137 23.04 -9.41 -12.65
CA ASN A 137 23.98 -8.94 -13.67
C ASN A 137 24.55 -7.52 -13.41
N GLY A 138 24.94 -7.23 -12.17
CA GLY A 138 25.51 -5.94 -11.77
C GLY A 138 24.51 -4.89 -11.37
N ALA A 139 23.22 -5.13 -11.55
CA ALA A 139 22.14 -4.31 -11.04
C ALA A 139 21.37 -5.05 -9.93
N LYS A 140 20.55 -4.32 -9.19
CA LYS A 140 19.74 -4.90 -8.09
C LYS A 140 18.25 -4.81 -8.40
N GLU A 141 17.55 -5.85 -8.06
CA GLU A 141 16.13 -5.75 -7.72
C GLU A 141 16.02 -5.49 -6.22
N TYR A 142 15.19 -4.51 -5.86
CA TYR A 142 15.07 -4.06 -4.49
C TYR A 142 13.59 -3.92 -4.11
N GLN A 143 13.26 -4.40 -2.92
CA GLN A 143 11.93 -4.25 -2.35
C GLN A 143 12.02 -3.72 -0.93
N ILE A 144 11.18 -2.75 -0.60
CA ILE A 144 10.92 -2.35 0.77
C ILE A 144 9.51 -2.77 1.13
N ILE A 145 9.38 -3.53 2.21
CA ILE A 145 8.10 -3.94 2.75
C ILE A 145 7.73 -2.97 3.86
N PHE A 146 6.64 -2.22 3.62
CA PHE A 146 6.13 -1.22 4.55
C PHE A 146 4.95 -1.74 5.35
N LEU A 147 4.84 -1.21 6.56
CA LEU A 147 3.63 -1.21 7.36
C LEU A 147 2.96 0.15 7.17
N VAL A 148 1.74 0.14 6.67
CA VAL A 148 0.91 1.33 6.55
C VAL A 148 0.15 1.52 7.85
N ASN A 149 0.40 2.61 8.56
CA ASN A 149 -0.38 2.98 9.73
C ASN A 149 -1.78 3.39 9.27
N GLU A 150 -2.78 2.59 9.58
CA GLU A 150 -4.13 2.75 9.02
C GLU A 150 -4.83 4.01 9.54
N ASP A 151 -4.59 4.43 10.77
CA ASP A 151 -5.16 5.67 11.31
C ASP A 151 -4.63 6.90 10.55
N LYS A 152 -3.32 6.93 10.30
CA LYS A 152 -2.68 8.00 9.53
C LYS A 152 -3.05 7.95 8.05
N ALA A 153 -3.18 6.76 7.49
CA ALA A 153 -3.62 6.58 6.10
C ALA A 153 -5.06 7.04 5.91
N LEU A 154 -5.95 6.73 6.84
CA LEU A 154 -7.33 7.22 6.83
C LEU A 154 -7.40 8.74 6.91
N ASP A 155 -6.60 9.36 7.78
CA ASP A 155 -6.52 10.83 7.87
C ASP A 155 -6.04 11.44 6.55
N ALA A 156 -5.02 10.86 5.93
CA ALA A 156 -4.53 11.29 4.62
C ALA A 156 -5.61 11.13 3.53
N ARG A 157 -6.34 10.01 3.51
CA ARG A 157 -7.44 9.80 2.55
C ARG A 157 -8.57 10.81 2.74
N LYS A 158 -8.94 11.15 3.97
CA LYS A 158 -9.96 12.18 4.26
C LYS A 158 -9.52 13.56 3.78
N LYS A 159 -8.27 13.94 4.03
CA LYS A 159 -7.72 15.21 3.55
C LYS A 159 -7.64 15.26 2.02
N ALA A 160 -7.22 14.17 1.39
CA ALA A 160 -7.17 14.07 -0.06
C ALA A 160 -8.57 14.13 -0.69
N LEU A 161 -9.57 13.52 -0.06
CA LEU A 161 -10.96 13.61 -0.47
C LEU A 161 -11.43 15.06 -0.47
N ASN A 162 -11.23 15.78 0.62
CA ASN A 162 -11.66 17.18 0.71
C ASN A 162 -10.97 18.06 -0.33
N ALA A 163 -9.65 17.89 -0.53
CA ALA A 163 -8.91 18.61 -1.55
C ALA A 163 -9.42 18.31 -2.96
N ALA A 164 -9.71 17.05 -3.26
CA ALA A 164 -10.22 16.63 -4.56
C ALA A 164 -11.63 17.11 -4.83
N LEU A 165 -12.50 17.13 -3.83
CA LEU A 165 -13.86 17.69 -3.95
C LEU A 165 -13.82 19.19 -4.25
N GLU A 166 -12.93 19.93 -3.60
CA GLU A 166 -12.74 21.36 -3.82
C GLU A 166 -12.18 21.64 -5.21
N GLU A 167 -11.16 20.91 -5.66
CA GLU A 167 -10.54 21.08 -6.98
C GLU A 167 -11.46 20.69 -8.13
N SER A 168 -12.13 19.55 -8.04
CA SER A 168 -12.96 19.00 -9.11
C SER A 168 -14.36 19.59 -9.19
N LYS A 169 -14.82 20.21 -8.10
CA LYS A 169 -16.22 20.69 -7.95
C LYS A 169 -17.25 19.60 -8.24
N LEU A 170 -16.97 18.39 -7.77
CA LEU A 170 -17.84 17.23 -7.94
C LEU A 170 -19.23 17.50 -7.35
N ARG A 171 -20.30 17.01 -8.01
CA ARG A 171 -21.66 17.12 -7.50
C ARG A 171 -21.79 16.54 -6.10
N GLN A 172 -22.56 17.19 -5.26
CA GLN A 172 -22.77 16.77 -3.88
C GLN A 172 -23.33 15.34 -3.74
N GLU A 173 -24.16 14.93 -4.68
CA GLU A 173 -24.70 13.57 -4.74
C GLU A 173 -23.58 12.50 -4.78
N TYR A 174 -22.61 12.67 -5.68
CA TYR A 174 -21.46 11.75 -5.79
C TYR A 174 -20.50 11.90 -4.62
N ALA A 175 -20.27 13.13 -4.17
CA ALA A 175 -19.42 13.41 -3.03
C ALA A 175 -19.90 12.69 -1.76
N THR A 176 -21.19 12.66 -1.50
CA THR A 176 -21.77 11.96 -0.36
C THR A 176 -21.54 10.45 -0.44
N GLN A 177 -21.75 9.86 -1.61
CA GLN A 177 -21.57 8.42 -1.81
C GLN A 177 -20.09 8.01 -1.72
N ILE A 178 -19.19 8.79 -2.33
CA ILE A 178 -17.75 8.53 -2.31
C ILE A 178 -17.21 8.66 -0.88
N SER A 179 -17.73 9.58 -0.08
CA SER A 179 -17.30 9.77 1.31
C SER A 179 -17.50 8.51 2.17
N ASP A 180 -18.49 7.69 1.86
CA ASP A 180 -18.75 6.44 2.57
C ASP A 180 -17.63 5.39 2.33
N PHE A 181 -16.96 5.45 1.18
CA PHE A 181 -15.91 4.50 0.81
C PHE A 181 -14.53 4.83 1.41
N ILE A 182 -14.35 6.06 1.90
CA ILE A 182 -13.05 6.52 2.38
C ILE A 182 -12.59 5.80 3.64
N ASN A 183 -13.51 5.26 4.41
CA ASN A 183 -13.23 4.55 5.65
C ASN A 183 -12.69 3.13 5.42
N ASP A 184 -12.85 2.59 4.21
CA ASP A 184 -12.43 1.25 3.89
C ASP A 184 -10.90 1.15 3.83
N LYS A 185 -10.35 0.09 4.39
CA LYS A 185 -8.90 -0.19 4.32
C LYS A 185 -8.49 -0.50 2.88
N ILE A 186 -7.36 0.08 2.49
CA ILE A 186 -6.76 -0.19 1.18
C ILE A 186 -5.64 -1.21 1.36
N THR A 187 -5.77 -2.34 0.70
CA THR A 187 -4.79 -3.43 0.73
C THR A 187 -4.27 -3.72 -0.67
N GLN A 188 -2.98 -3.96 -0.76
CA GLN A 188 -2.35 -4.45 -1.99
C GLN A 188 -2.72 -5.93 -2.14
N ILE A 189 -3.34 -6.27 -3.27
CA ILE A 189 -3.58 -7.66 -3.62
C ILE A 189 -2.24 -8.23 -4.07
N THR A 190 -1.70 -9.19 -3.33
CA THR A 190 -0.56 -9.98 -3.78
C THR A 190 -1.10 -11.06 -4.70
N GLU A 191 -0.78 -10.95 -6.01
CA GLU A 191 -0.97 -12.02 -6.98
C GLU A 191 -0.05 -13.21 -6.70
#